data_0c5fbd257a02a45cbf8c30480f6e3a69
#
_entry.id   0c5fbd257a02a45cbf8c30480f6e3a69
#
_cell.length_a   1.000
_cell.length_b   1.000
_cell.length_c   1.000
_cell.angle_alpha   90.00
_cell.angle_beta   90.00
_cell.angle_gamma   90.00
#
_symmetry.space_group_name_H-M   'P 1'
#
loop_
_entity.id
_entity.type
_entity.pdbx_description
1 polymer ?
#
loop_
_entity_poly.entity_id
_entity_poly.type
_entity_poly.pdbx_seq_one_letter_code
_entity_poly.pdbx_strand_id
1 'polypeptide(L)'
;MIDQKVIVALDYDNQADALAFVDRIDPASCRLKVGKEMFTLFGPDFVRELHQRGFSVFLDLKFHDIPNTCSKAVRAAAELGVWMVNVHASGGERMMAASREILEPYGKNRPLLIGVTVLTSMEQSDLAGIGLDVAPQEQVIRLATLTKNSGLDGVVCSAQESSLLKNELGKEFKLVTPGIRPAGSEQGDQRRIMTPVDAIQAGSDYLVIGRPITQATDPAAVLKSINDSLANM
;
A
#
# COMPACT_ATOMS: atom_id res chain seq x y z
N MET A 1 -10.22 14.65 -11.95
CA MET A 1 -10.64 13.63 -10.96
C MET A 1 -9.90 13.91 -9.67
N ILE A 2 -10.61 13.89 -8.54
CA ILE A 2 -10.00 14.01 -7.21
C ILE A 2 -9.17 12.73 -6.98
N ASP A 3 -7.91 12.87 -6.55
CA ASP A 3 -7.05 11.73 -6.25
C ASP A 3 -7.56 11.02 -4.98
N GLN A 4 -8.06 9.80 -5.15
CA GLN A 4 -8.61 8.99 -4.06
C GLN A 4 -7.52 8.64 -3.04
N LYS A 5 -7.66 9.10 -1.81
CA LYS A 5 -6.67 8.87 -0.74
C LYS A 5 -6.85 7.52 -0.03
N VAL A 6 -8.07 7.00 -0.01
CA VAL A 6 -8.40 5.76 0.69
C VAL A 6 -8.17 4.55 -0.21
N ILE A 7 -7.45 3.57 0.32
CA ILE A 7 -7.26 2.23 -0.27
C ILE A 7 -7.89 1.22 0.69
N VAL A 8 -8.96 0.57 0.27
CA VAL A 8 -9.62 -0.46 1.09
C VAL A 8 -8.85 -1.78 0.97
N ALA A 9 -8.35 -2.29 2.09
CA ALA A 9 -7.72 -3.60 2.12
C ALA A 9 -8.79 -4.70 2.09
N LEU A 10 -8.83 -5.45 1.00
CA LEU A 10 -9.65 -6.65 0.88
C LEU A 10 -8.89 -7.81 1.50
N ASP A 11 -9.38 -8.32 2.61
CA ASP A 11 -8.79 -9.45 3.34
C ASP A 11 -9.91 -10.49 3.56
N TYR A 12 -10.26 -11.20 2.47
CA TYR A 12 -11.31 -12.23 2.42
C TYR A 12 -10.70 -13.58 2.00
N ASP A 13 -11.20 -14.65 2.57
CA ASP A 13 -10.86 -16.03 2.20
C ASP A 13 -11.85 -16.64 1.19
N ASN A 14 -12.92 -15.90 0.87
CA ASN A 14 -13.97 -16.27 -0.08
C ASN A 14 -14.18 -15.20 -1.13
N GLN A 15 -14.14 -15.57 -2.41
CA GLN A 15 -14.28 -14.64 -3.54
C GLN A 15 -15.68 -14.03 -3.61
N ALA A 16 -16.74 -14.81 -3.35
CA ALA A 16 -18.11 -14.31 -3.45
C ALA A 16 -18.37 -13.24 -2.37
N ASP A 17 -17.86 -13.43 -1.15
CA ASP A 17 -18.01 -12.46 -0.07
C ASP A 17 -17.23 -11.18 -0.37
N ALA A 18 -16.03 -11.30 -0.95
CA ALA A 18 -15.24 -10.15 -1.39
C ALA A 18 -15.99 -9.34 -2.46
N LEU A 19 -16.54 -10.00 -3.47
CA LEU A 19 -17.30 -9.33 -4.54
C LEU A 19 -18.61 -8.74 -4.02
N ALA A 20 -19.33 -9.43 -3.14
CA ALA A 20 -20.52 -8.90 -2.49
C ALA A 20 -20.23 -7.63 -1.68
N PHE A 21 -19.08 -7.54 -1.02
CA PHE A 21 -18.62 -6.30 -0.38
C PHE A 21 -18.32 -5.22 -1.42
N VAL A 22 -17.55 -5.54 -2.46
CA VAL A 22 -17.14 -4.59 -3.51
C VAL A 22 -18.36 -3.98 -4.21
N ASP A 23 -19.40 -4.77 -4.46
CA ASP A 23 -20.65 -4.30 -5.09
C ASP A 23 -21.46 -3.32 -4.21
N ARG A 24 -21.08 -3.12 -2.93
CA ARG A 24 -21.71 -2.16 -1.99
C ARG A 24 -21.00 -0.81 -1.92
N ILE A 25 -19.89 -0.63 -2.60
CA ILE A 25 -19.07 0.60 -2.55
C ILE A 25 -18.88 1.18 -3.95
N ASP A 26 -18.70 2.51 -4.01
CA ASP A 26 -18.50 3.23 -5.27
C ASP A 26 -17.01 3.24 -5.65
N PRO A 27 -16.63 2.81 -6.87
CA PRO A 27 -15.26 2.88 -7.36
C PRO A 27 -14.70 4.32 -7.44
N ALA A 28 -15.54 5.34 -7.43
CA ALA A 28 -15.12 6.73 -7.32
C ALA A 28 -14.69 7.15 -5.91
N SER A 29 -15.04 6.36 -4.88
CA SER A 29 -14.78 6.70 -3.47
C SER A 29 -13.47 6.16 -2.91
N CYS A 30 -12.92 5.11 -3.49
CA CYS A 30 -11.71 4.46 -2.99
C CYS A 30 -11.02 3.61 -4.07
N ARG A 31 -9.77 3.22 -3.77
CA ARG A 31 -9.06 2.13 -4.44
C ARG A 31 -9.14 0.84 -3.63
N LEU A 32 -8.79 -0.28 -4.22
CA LEU A 32 -8.79 -1.58 -3.55
C LEU A 32 -7.37 -2.15 -3.46
N LYS A 33 -7.03 -2.79 -2.34
CA LYS A 33 -5.79 -3.55 -2.17
C LYS A 33 -6.11 -5.05 -2.17
N VAL A 34 -5.43 -5.78 -3.05
CA VAL A 34 -5.43 -7.25 -3.07
C VAL A 34 -4.10 -7.74 -2.51
N GLY A 35 -4.16 -8.46 -1.39
CA GLY A 35 -3.00 -9.02 -0.70
C GLY A 35 -2.65 -10.43 -1.16
N LYS A 36 -1.63 -11.01 -0.49
CA LYS A 36 -1.08 -12.34 -0.83
C LYS A 36 -2.11 -13.45 -0.76
N GLU A 37 -2.91 -13.50 0.32
CA GLU A 37 -3.91 -14.56 0.52
C GLU A 37 -4.90 -14.61 -0.63
N MET A 38 -5.58 -13.51 -0.90
CA MET A 38 -6.58 -13.45 -1.96
C MET A 38 -5.99 -13.72 -3.35
N PHE A 39 -4.79 -13.18 -3.63
CA PHE A 39 -4.16 -13.42 -4.92
C PHE A 39 -3.70 -14.88 -5.08
N THR A 40 -3.27 -15.52 -3.99
CA THR A 40 -2.90 -16.95 -4.00
C THR A 40 -4.12 -17.83 -4.22
N LEU A 41 -5.27 -17.48 -3.60
CA LEU A 41 -6.51 -18.25 -3.72
C LEU A 41 -7.21 -18.04 -5.06
N PHE A 42 -7.28 -16.80 -5.57
CA PHE A 42 -8.18 -16.42 -6.67
C PHE A 42 -7.43 -15.98 -7.94
N GLY A 43 -6.12 -15.76 -7.85
CA GLY A 43 -5.27 -15.44 -8.99
C GLY A 43 -5.57 -14.08 -9.66
N PRO A 44 -5.06 -13.88 -10.90
CA PRO A 44 -5.20 -12.63 -11.61
C PRO A 44 -6.65 -12.36 -12.10
N ASP A 45 -7.48 -13.38 -12.21
CA ASP A 45 -8.86 -13.19 -12.68
C ASP A 45 -9.68 -12.38 -11.69
N PHE A 46 -9.43 -12.54 -10.39
CA PHE A 46 -10.05 -11.71 -9.37
C PHE A 46 -9.69 -10.21 -9.54
N VAL A 47 -8.46 -9.90 -9.87
CA VAL A 47 -8.04 -8.51 -10.14
C VAL A 47 -8.75 -7.95 -11.38
N ARG A 48 -8.91 -8.75 -12.44
CA ARG A 48 -9.68 -8.36 -13.64
C ARG A 48 -11.15 -8.09 -13.32
N GLU A 49 -11.76 -8.88 -12.44
CA GLU A 49 -13.12 -8.67 -11.95
C GLU A 49 -13.28 -7.32 -11.24
N LEU A 50 -12.30 -6.91 -10.44
CA LEU A 50 -12.28 -5.60 -9.78
C LEU A 50 -12.13 -4.45 -10.79
N HIS A 51 -11.27 -4.62 -11.81
CA HIS A 51 -11.13 -3.65 -12.90
C HIS A 51 -12.42 -3.50 -13.71
N GLN A 52 -13.15 -4.60 -13.99
CA GLN A 52 -14.45 -4.55 -14.69
C GLN A 52 -15.50 -3.78 -13.90
N ARG A 53 -15.39 -3.74 -12.58
CA ARG A 53 -16.23 -2.93 -11.68
C ARG A 53 -15.76 -1.46 -11.54
N GLY A 54 -14.71 -1.08 -12.27
CA GLY A 54 -14.18 0.28 -12.32
C GLY A 54 -13.17 0.63 -11.22
N PHE A 55 -12.74 -0.33 -10.41
CA PHE A 55 -11.79 -0.07 -9.34
C PHE A 55 -10.34 -0.08 -9.83
N SER A 56 -9.55 0.87 -9.34
CA SER A 56 -8.08 0.81 -9.40
C SER A 56 -7.54 -0.09 -8.30
N VAL A 57 -6.60 -0.98 -8.63
CA VAL A 57 -6.08 -2.00 -7.71
C VAL A 57 -4.63 -1.72 -7.33
N PHE A 58 -4.34 -1.74 -6.03
CA PHE A 58 -3.01 -1.92 -5.47
C PHE A 58 -2.76 -3.41 -5.23
N LEU A 59 -1.84 -4.00 -5.99
CA LEU A 59 -1.43 -5.40 -5.84
C LEU A 59 -0.30 -5.49 -4.81
N ASP A 60 -0.66 -5.89 -3.58
CA ASP A 60 0.21 -5.88 -2.40
C ASP A 60 0.83 -7.26 -2.16
N LEU A 61 1.69 -7.71 -3.08
CA LEU A 61 2.35 -9.02 -2.99
C LEU A 61 3.75 -8.96 -2.38
N LYS A 62 4.33 -7.75 -2.25
CA LYS A 62 5.64 -7.52 -1.63
C LYS A 62 6.71 -8.42 -2.27
N PHE A 63 6.87 -8.30 -3.59
CA PHE A 63 7.84 -9.11 -4.32
C PHE A 63 9.25 -8.96 -3.74
N HIS A 64 9.92 -10.09 -3.57
CA HIS A 64 11.28 -10.15 -3.05
C HIS A 64 11.97 -11.40 -3.61
N ASP A 65 12.86 -11.21 -4.56
CA ASP A 65 13.58 -12.27 -5.25
C ASP A 65 14.84 -11.67 -5.92
N ILE A 66 15.60 -12.48 -6.64
CA ILE A 66 16.70 -11.98 -7.48
C ILE A 66 16.18 -10.96 -8.51
N PRO A 67 16.99 -9.99 -8.97
CA PRO A 67 16.53 -8.86 -9.78
C PRO A 67 15.70 -9.25 -11.00
N ASN A 68 16.14 -10.26 -11.77
CA ASN A 68 15.42 -10.71 -12.96
C ASN A 68 14.03 -11.30 -12.66
N THR A 69 13.89 -12.08 -11.60
CA THR A 69 12.62 -12.69 -11.19
C THR A 69 11.65 -11.63 -10.68
N CYS A 70 12.14 -10.74 -9.80
CA CYS A 70 11.35 -9.66 -9.23
C CYS A 70 10.85 -8.70 -10.32
N SER A 71 11.72 -8.27 -11.25
CA SER A 71 11.34 -7.38 -12.34
C SER A 71 10.28 -8.00 -13.27
N LYS A 72 10.38 -9.29 -13.59
CA LYS A 72 9.36 -9.99 -14.37
C LYS A 72 8.01 -10.10 -13.66
N ALA A 73 8.02 -10.27 -12.32
CA ALA A 73 6.79 -10.25 -11.53
C ALA A 73 6.13 -8.85 -11.54
N VAL A 74 6.93 -7.78 -11.42
CA VAL A 74 6.47 -6.39 -11.54
C VAL A 74 5.89 -6.12 -12.94
N ARG A 75 6.55 -6.61 -14.02
CA ARG A 75 6.01 -6.51 -15.38
C ARG A 75 4.66 -7.21 -15.52
N ALA A 76 4.54 -8.43 -14.98
CA ALA A 76 3.27 -9.17 -15.03
C ALA A 76 2.13 -8.40 -14.31
N ALA A 77 2.44 -7.74 -13.18
CA ALA A 77 1.49 -6.86 -12.51
C ALA A 77 1.11 -5.64 -13.38
N ALA A 78 2.08 -5.04 -14.09
CA ALA A 78 1.80 -3.95 -15.03
C ALA A 78 0.92 -4.41 -16.21
N GLU A 79 1.18 -5.58 -16.78
CA GLU A 79 0.37 -6.20 -17.84
C GLU A 79 -1.06 -6.53 -17.36
N LEU A 80 -1.22 -6.85 -16.08
CA LEU A 80 -2.53 -7.02 -15.45
C LEU A 80 -3.31 -5.70 -15.31
N GLY A 81 -2.65 -4.56 -15.47
CA GLY A 81 -3.26 -3.24 -15.41
C GLY A 81 -3.44 -2.67 -14.01
N VAL A 82 -2.69 -3.14 -13.02
CA VAL A 82 -2.80 -2.62 -11.65
C VAL A 82 -2.32 -1.17 -11.57
N TRP A 83 -2.93 -0.40 -10.68
CA TRP A 83 -2.55 0.99 -10.43
C TRP A 83 -1.26 1.12 -9.62
N MET A 84 -1.01 0.19 -8.68
CA MET A 84 0.16 0.18 -7.81
C MET A 84 0.61 -1.25 -7.53
N VAL A 85 1.93 -1.44 -7.42
CA VAL A 85 2.56 -2.72 -7.03
C VAL A 85 3.76 -2.43 -6.10
N ASN A 86 4.11 -3.37 -5.25
CA ASN A 86 5.22 -3.20 -4.32
C ASN A 86 6.24 -4.32 -4.35
N VAL A 87 7.46 -3.96 -3.96
CA VAL A 87 8.60 -4.86 -3.73
C VAL A 87 9.15 -4.62 -2.33
N HIS A 88 9.88 -5.56 -1.75
CA HIS A 88 10.61 -5.29 -0.51
C HIS A 88 11.86 -4.45 -0.79
N ALA A 89 12.04 -3.34 -0.06
CA ALA A 89 13.24 -2.50 -0.18
C ALA A 89 14.52 -3.22 0.29
N SER A 90 14.38 -4.20 1.20
CA SER A 90 15.49 -5.07 1.66
C SER A 90 16.07 -5.98 0.55
N GLY A 91 15.40 -6.10 -0.61
CA GLY A 91 15.96 -6.74 -1.79
C GLY A 91 17.14 -5.99 -2.42
N GLY A 92 17.36 -4.74 -2.01
CA GLY A 92 18.50 -3.91 -2.39
C GLY A 92 18.33 -3.17 -3.71
N GLU A 93 19.29 -2.29 -3.98
CA GLU A 93 19.26 -1.37 -5.12
C GLU A 93 19.09 -2.09 -6.45
N ARG A 94 19.88 -3.14 -6.71
CA ARG A 94 19.82 -3.86 -8.00
C ARG A 94 18.46 -4.47 -8.30
N MET A 95 17.79 -5.01 -7.27
CA MET A 95 16.44 -5.58 -7.42
C MET A 95 15.41 -4.49 -7.70
N MET A 96 15.47 -3.40 -6.96
CA MET A 96 14.55 -2.29 -7.11
C MET A 96 14.75 -1.55 -8.44
N ALA A 97 15.98 -1.25 -8.82
CA ALA A 97 16.31 -0.60 -10.08
C ALA A 97 15.86 -1.44 -11.30
N ALA A 98 16.13 -2.75 -11.30
CA ALA A 98 15.65 -3.65 -12.37
C ALA A 98 14.11 -3.68 -12.43
N SER A 99 13.43 -3.64 -11.28
CA SER A 99 11.97 -3.58 -11.19
C SER A 99 11.40 -2.24 -11.69
N ARG A 100 12.16 -1.16 -11.55
CA ARG A 100 11.79 0.15 -12.09
C ARG A 100 12.03 0.22 -13.60
N GLU A 101 13.17 -0.25 -14.06
CA GLU A 101 13.57 -0.22 -15.48
C GLU A 101 12.59 -1.01 -16.36
N ILE A 102 12.13 -2.18 -15.92
CA ILE A 102 11.18 -3.02 -16.68
C ILE A 102 9.84 -2.31 -16.94
N LEU A 103 9.52 -1.26 -16.20
CA LEU A 103 8.32 -0.45 -16.35
C LEU A 103 8.47 0.72 -17.35
N GLU A 104 9.67 1.01 -17.85
CA GLU A 104 9.89 2.13 -18.78
C GLU A 104 9.02 2.06 -20.06
N PRO A 105 8.82 0.88 -20.70
CA PRO A 105 8.00 0.79 -21.89
C PRO A 105 6.53 1.22 -21.69
N TYR A 106 6.03 1.20 -20.46
CA TYR A 106 4.65 1.61 -20.14
C TYR A 106 4.49 3.14 -20.04
N GLY A 107 5.58 3.89 -19.99
CA GLY A 107 5.58 5.36 -19.94
C GLY A 107 4.71 5.89 -18.80
N LYS A 108 3.75 6.78 -19.13
CA LYS A 108 2.83 7.37 -18.15
C LYS A 108 1.75 6.41 -17.63
N ASN A 109 1.57 5.27 -18.30
CA ASN A 109 0.56 4.27 -17.94
C ASN A 109 1.14 3.18 -17.02
N ARG A 110 2.41 3.28 -16.63
CA ARG A 110 3.02 2.34 -15.70
C ARG A 110 2.34 2.41 -14.32
N PRO A 111 2.24 1.31 -13.59
CA PRO A 111 1.82 1.35 -12.19
C PRO A 111 2.82 2.16 -11.35
N LEU A 112 2.35 2.70 -10.24
CA LEU A 112 3.24 3.16 -9.18
C LEU A 112 4.00 1.94 -8.62
N LEU A 113 5.32 2.05 -8.55
CA LEU A 113 6.18 1.03 -7.95
C LEU A 113 6.72 1.55 -6.62
N ILE A 114 6.37 0.90 -5.51
CA ILE A 114 6.75 1.34 -4.17
C ILE A 114 7.53 0.27 -3.41
N GLY A 115 8.43 0.71 -2.52
CA GLY A 115 9.21 -0.18 -1.66
C GLY A 115 8.53 -0.42 -0.30
N VAL A 116 8.54 -1.65 0.19
CA VAL A 116 8.15 -1.95 1.57
C VAL A 116 9.38 -1.81 2.45
N THR A 117 9.31 -0.94 3.46
CA THR A 117 10.41 -0.70 4.41
C THR A 117 10.40 -1.76 5.52
N VAL A 118 10.31 -1.35 6.79
CA VAL A 118 10.14 -2.25 7.93
C VAL A 118 8.64 -2.53 8.10
N LEU A 119 8.26 -3.80 8.23
CA LEU A 119 6.85 -4.15 8.47
C LEU A 119 6.37 -3.53 9.79
N THR A 120 5.15 -3.00 9.79
CA THR A 120 4.58 -2.29 10.95
C THR A 120 4.39 -3.17 12.19
N SER A 121 4.48 -4.49 12.03
CA SER A 121 4.47 -5.48 13.11
C SER A 121 5.85 -5.74 13.74
N MET A 122 6.94 -5.34 13.06
CA MET A 122 8.31 -5.57 13.55
C MET A 122 8.72 -4.55 14.61
N GLU A 123 9.44 -5.06 15.59
CA GLU A 123 10.07 -4.31 16.69
C GLU A 123 11.60 -4.41 16.60
N GLN A 124 12.30 -3.74 17.53
CA GLN A 124 13.77 -3.78 17.63
C GLN A 124 14.32 -5.21 17.73
N SER A 125 13.65 -6.06 18.50
CA SER A 125 14.05 -7.46 18.69
C SER A 125 13.96 -8.29 17.41
N ASP A 126 12.97 -8.00 16.54
CA ASP A 126 12.80 -8.70 15.27
C ASP A 126 13.93 -8.32 14.29
N LEU A 127 14.31 -7.04 14.27
CA LEU A 127 15.45 -6.56 13.48
C LEU A 127 16.76 -7.19 13.98
N ALA A 128 16.99 -7.19 15.30
CA ALA A 128 18.17 -7.84 15.89
C ALA A 128 18.20 -9.35 15.57
N GLY A 129 17.05 -10.01 15.59
CA GLY A 129 16.92 -11.43 15.25
C GLY A 129 17.36 -11.79 13.83
N ILE A 130 17.29 -10.85 12.91
CA ILE A 130 17.79 -11.01 11.52
C ILE A 130 19.16 -10.35 11.30
N GLY A 131 19.87 -10.00 12.37
CA GLY A 131 21.23 -9.47 12.33
C GLY A 131 21.32 -7.96 12.08
N LEU A 132 20.24 -7.21 12.25
CA LEU A 132 20.21 -5.74 12.11
C LEU A 132 20.13 -5.08 13.50
N ASP A 133 21.28 -4.68 14.03
CA ASP A 133 21.37 -3.95 15.30
C ASP A 133 21.20 -2.43 15.08
N VAL A 134 20.01 -2.06 14.64
CA VAL A 134 19.62 -0.68 14.34
C VAL A 134 18.20 -0.41 14.84
N ALA A 135 17.89 0.82 15.19
CA ALA A 135 16.54 1.22 15.56
C ALA A 135 15.58 1.07 14.34
N PRO A 136 14.32 0.62 14.54
CA PRO A 136 13.35 0.49 13.44
C PRO A 136 13.22 1.76 12.60
N GLN A 137 13.17 2.93 13.24
CA GLN A 137 13.08 4.22 12.55
C GLN A 137 14.31 4.51 11.67
N GLU A 138 15.50 4.21 12.14
CA GLU A 138 16.73 4.36 11.34
C GLU A 138 16.72 3.44 10.13
N GLN A 139 16.31 2.18 10.32
CA GLN A 139 16.19 1.22 9.22
C GLN A 139 15.12 1.65 8.20
N VAL A 140 14.01 2.22 8.65
CA VAL A 140 12.98 2.79 7.75
C VAL A 140 13.56 3.91 6.88
N ILE A 141 14.29 4.86 7.46
CA ILE A 141 14.94 5.95 6.72
C ILE A 141 15.93 5.38 5.70
N ARG A 142 16.78 4.44 6.10
CA ARG A 142 17.77 3.78 5.24
C ARG A 142 17.10 3.12 4.03
N LEU A 143 16.07 2.31 4.26
CA LEU A 143 15.35 1.59 3.21
C LEU A 143 14.54 2.54 2.31
N ALA A 144 13.93 3.57 2.86
CA ALA A 144 13.18 4.57 2.09
C ALA A 144 14.11 5.41 1.20
N THR A 145 15.27 5.80 1.72
CA THR A 145 16.31 6.50 0.93
C THR A 145 16.83 5.63 -0.20
N LEU A 146 17.12 4.35 0.08
CA LEU A 146 17.55 3.39 -0.94
C LEU A 146 16.46 3.22 -2.02
N THR A 147 15.19 3.14 -1.61
CA THR A 147 14.05 3.03 -2.52
C THR A 147 13.95 4.23 -3.44
N LYS A 148 14.06 5.45 -2.91
CA LYS A 148 14.06 6.68 -3.70
C LYS A 148 15.24 6.73 -4.69
N ASN A 149 16.45 6.39 -4.23
CA ASN A 149 17.66 6.39 -5.07
C ASN A 149 17.59 5.34 -6.18
N SER A 150 16.85 4.26 -5.97
CA SER A 150 16.55 3.24 -7.00
C SER A 150 15.47 3.67 -8.00
N GLY A 151 14.93 4.90 -7.90
CA GLY A 151 13.95 5.47 -8.82
C GLY A 151 12.50 5.01 -8.60
N LEU A 152 12.17 4.42 -7.46
CA LEU A 152 10.80 4.04 -7.11
C LEU A 152 9.97 5.27 -6.69
N ASP A 153 8.66 5.16 -6.78
CA ASP A 153 7.73 6.27 -6.58
C ASP A 153 7.44 6.58 -5.11
N GLY A 154 7.69 5.64 -4.21
CA GLY A 154 7.38 5.79 -2.81
C GLY A 154 7.62 4.55 -1.98
N VAL A 155 7.11 4.55 -0.75
CA VAL A 155 7.22 3.44 0.19
C VAL A 155 5.91 3.13 0.92
N VAL A 156 5.80 1.88 1.40
CA VAL A 156 4.89 1.52 2.49
C VAL A 156 5.62 1.74 3.81
N CYS A 157 5.05 2.54 4.71
CA CYS A 157 5.60 2.88 6.01
C CYS A 157 4.49 3.09 7.06
N SER A 158 4.82 3.23 8.32
CA SER A 158 3.86 3.67 9.34
C SER A 158 3.49 5.15 9.14
N ALA A 159 2.24 5.52 9.40
CA ALA A 159 1.84 6.93 9.38
C ALA A 159 2.61 7.78 10.41
N GLN A 160 3.10 7.18 11.50
CA GLN A 160 3.94 7.84 12.50
C GLN A 160 5.31 8.26 11.95
N GLU A 161 5.76 7.66 10.84
CA GLU A 161 7.03 7.94 10.17
C GLU A 161 6.87 9.00 9.05
N SER A 162 5.63 9.39 8.72
CA SER A 162 5.34 10.16 7.51
C SER A 162 6.00 11.54 7.52
N SER A 163 5.90 12.31 8.61
CA SER A 163 6.51 13.64 8.70
C SER A 163 8.03 13.58 8.55
N LEU A 164 8.67 12.60 9.18
CA LEU A 164 10.10 12.39 9.07
C LEU A 164 10.51 12.06 7.65
N LEU A 165 9.82 11.11 7.00
CA LEU A 165 10.14 10.70 5.64
C LEU A 165 9.88 11.80 4.62
N LYS A 166 8.83 12.62 4.79
CA LYS A 166 8.58 13.79 3.92
C LYS A 166 9.68 14.85 4.06
N ASN A 167 10.19 15.07 5.27
CA ASN A 167 11.30 16.00 5.49
C ASN A 167 12.59 15.51 4.82
N GLU A 168 12.92 14.23 4.95
CA GLU A 168 14.15 13.64 4.40
C GLU A 168 14.08 13.42 2.88
N LEU A 169 12.93 12.99 2.37
CA LEU A 169 12.82 12.53 0.99
C LEU A 169 12.02 13.47 0.07
N GLY A 170 11.43 14.52 0.63
CA GLY A 170 10.65 15.49 -0.12
C GLY A 170 9.18 15.09 -0.33
N LYS A 171 8.38 16.10 -0.69
CA LYS A 171 6.91 16.00 -0.74
C LYS A 171 6.38 15.07 -1.84
N GLU A 172 7.13 14.92 -2.93
CA GLU A 172 6.72 14.14 -4.10
C GLU A 172 6.85 12.63 -3.89
N PHE A 173 7.73 12.20 -2.97
CA PHE A 173 7.92 10.79 -2.66
C PHE A 173 6.71 10.22 -1.93
N LYS A 174 6.02 9.24 -2.51
CA LYS A 174 4.71 8.77 -2.03
C LYS A 174 4.83 7.91 -0.78
N LEU A 175 3.96 8.18 0.19
CA LEU A 175 3.85 7.43 1.43
C LEU A 175 2.49 6.72 1.49
N VAL A 176 2.51 5.39 1.51
CA VAL A 176 1.34 4.52 1.61
C VAL A 176 1.32 3.91 3.01
N THR A 177 0.32 4.26 3.80
CA THR A 177 0.34 3.97 5.24
C THR A 177 -0.80 3.04 5.66
N PRO A 178 -0.50 1.81 6.08
CA PRO A 178 -1.43 0.93 6.78
C PRO A 178 -1.59 1.33 8.24
N GLY A 179 -2.47 0.63 8.95
CA GLY A 179 -2.71 0.88 10.39
C GLY A 179 -3.58 2.11 10.66
N ILE A 180 -4.32 2.56 9.66
CA ILE A 180 -5.23 3.70 9.79
C ILE A 180 -6.55 3.25 10.43
N ARG A 181 -6.99 4.00 11.44
CA ARG A 181 -8.22 3.75 12.18
C ARG A 181 -9.03 5.05 12.31
N PRO A 182 -10.24 5.12 11.76
CA PRO A 182 -11.16 6.20 12.05
C PRO A 182 -11.39 6.33 13.56
N ALA A 183 -11.72 7.53 14.03
CA ALA A 183 -11.98 7.76 15.44
C ALA A 183 -13.11 6.84 15.94
N GLY A 184 -12.90 6.20 17.10
CA GLY A 184 -13.87 5.26 17.70
C GLY A 184 -13.79 3.82 17.15
N SER A 185 -12.90 3.53 16.20
CA SER A 185 -12.70 2.16 15.71
C SER A 185 -11.80 1.34 16.65
N GLU A 186 -12.00 0.02 16.68
CA GLU A 186 -11.15 -0.89 17.43
C GLU A 186 -9.73 -0.95 16.86
N GLN A 187 -8.73 -1.03 17.76
CA GLN A 187 -7.31 -1.10 17.38
C GLN A 187 -6.97 -2.41 16.66
N GLY A 188 -7.55 -3.54 17.10
CA GLY A 188 -7.28 -4.88 16.56
C GLY A 188 -5.81 -5.29 16.75
N ASP A 189 -5.22 -5.88 15.72
CA ASP A 189 -3.82 -6.34 15.67
C ASP A 189 -2.81 -5.24 15.31
N GLN A 190 -3.25 -4.02 15.05
CA GLN A 190 -2.37 -2.90 14.71
C GLN A 190 -1.83 -2.23 15.96
N ARG A 191 -0.50 -2.10 16.03
CA ARG A 191 0.19 -1.50 17.19
C ARG A 191 0.44 0.00 17.04
N ARG A 192 0.64 0.46 15.79
CA ARG A 192 0.95 1.86 15.43
C ARG A 192 -0.20 2.45 14.62
N ILE A 193 -1.26 2.90 15.30
CA ILE A 193 -2.47 3.45 14.68
C ILE A 193 -2.44 4.97 14.61
N MET A 194 -3.15 5.52 13.61
CA MET A 194 -3.39 6.96 13.44
C MET A 194 -4.75 7.17 12.76
N THR A 195 -5.41 8.30 13.04
CA THR A 195 -6.66 8.64 12.32
C THR A 195 -6.38 9.02 10.86
N PRO A 196 -7.37 8.92 9.95
CA PRO A 196 -7.20 9.35 8.56
C PRO A 196 -6.70 10.79 8.43
N VAL A 197 -7.29 11.72 9.18
CA VAL A 197 -6.94 13.14 9.16
C VAL A 197 -5.52 13.36 9.64
N ASP A 198 -5.16 12.81 10.82
CA ASP A 198 -3.82 12.96 11.37
C ASP A 198 -2.75 12.37 10.44
N ALA A 199 -3.04 11.22 9.79
CA ALA A 199 -2.11 10.58 8.86
C ALA A 199 -1.83 11.46 7.62
N ILE A 200 -2.86 12.06 7.03
CA ILE A 200 -2.69 12.99 5.90
C ILE A 200 -1.96 14.26 6.35
N GLN A 201 -2.28 14.82 7.51
CA GLN A 201 -1.57 15.98 8.07
C GLN A 201 -0.11 15.67 8.34
N ALA A 202 0.21 14.45 8.76
CA ALA A 202 1.58 13.98 8.93
C ALA A 202 2.33 13.77 7.60
N GLY A 203 1.63 13.77 6.45
CA GLY A 203 2.24 13.66 5.13
C GLY A 203 1.98 12.34 4.40
N SER A 204 1.12 11.45 4.90
CA SER A 204 0.69 10.26 4.16
C SER A 204 -0.01 10.65 2.86
N ASP A 205 0.31 10.01 1.75
CA ASP A 205 -0.38 10.24 0.46
C ASP A 205 -1.59 9.33 0.31
N TYR A 206 -1.46 8.07 0.73
CA TYR A 206 -2.52 7.06 0.61
C TYR A 206 -2.67 6.28 1.91
N LEU A 207 -3.92 6.04 2.30
CA LEU A 207 -4.32 5.42 3.55
C LEU A 207 -4.88 4.02 3.31
N VAL A 208 -4.22 2.99 3.82
CA VAL A 208 -4.71 1.61 3.73
C VAL A 208 -5.58 1.30 4.94
N ILE A 209 -6.87 1.08 4.69
CA ILE A 209 -7.89 0.84 5.71
C ILE A 209 -8.61 -0.48 5.38
N GLY A 210 -8.62 -1.41 6.31
CA GLY A 210 -9.30 -2.72 6.16
C GLY A 210 -10.58 -2.80 7.00
N ARG A 211 -10.55 -3.59 8.06
CA ARG A 211 -11.70 -3.93 8.93
C ARG A 211 -12.65 -2.79 9.30
N PRO A 212 -12.19 -1.57 9.61
CA PRO A 212 -13.12 -0.46 9.87
C PRO A 212 -14.10 -0.18 8.75
N ILE A 213 -13.77 -0.54 7.51
CA ILE A 213 -14.64 -0.41 6.34
C ILE A 213 -15.27 -1.75 5.98
N THR A 214 -14.45 -2.81 5.87
CA THR A 214 -14.91 -4.11 5.34
C THR A 214 -15.89 -4.84 6.29
N GLN A 215 -15.80 -4.56 7.58
CA GLN A 215 -16.69 -5.14 8.60
C GLN A 215 -17.82 -4.19 9.04
N ALA A 216 -17.93 -3.01 8.42
CA ALA A 216 -18.99 -2.08 8.72
C ALA A 216 -20.35 -2.56 8.20
N THR A 217 -21.40 -2.30 8.95
CA THR A 217 -22.78 -2.55 8.52
C THR A 217 -23.11 -1.77 7.25
N ASP A 218 -22.62 -0.53 7.15
CA ASP A 218 -22.73 0.32 5.96
C ASP A 218 -21.33 0.83 5.55
N PRO A 219 -20.61 0.08 4.71
CA PRO A 219 -19.27 0.46 4.26
C PRO A 219 -19.26 1.73 3.40
N ALA A 220 -20.32 2.01 2.64
CA ALA A 220 -20.41 3.22 1.83
C ALA A 220 -20.52 4.47 2.70
N ALA A 221 -21.32 4.43 3.78
CA ALA A 221 -21.42 5.53 4.73
C ALA A 221 -20.10 5.77 5.47
N VAL A 222 -19.39 4.71 5.86
CA VAL A 222 -18.04 4.84 6.49
C VAL A 222 -17.05 5.46 5.54
N LEU A 223 -16.97 4.99 4.29
CA LEU A 223 -16.09 5.55 3.25
C LEU A 223 -16.41 7.03 3.01
N LYS A 224 -17.69 7.37 2.90
CA LYS A 224 -18.13 8.76 2.73
C LYS A 224 -17.67 9.62 3.89
N SER A 225 -17.89 9.19 5.14
CA SER A 225 -17.47 9.91 6.34
C SER A 225 -15.95 10.17 6.38
N ILE A 226 -15.14 9.15 6.01
CA ILE A 226 -13.68 9.31 5.92
C ILE A 226 -13.35 10.33 4.85
N ASN A 227 -13.87 10.20 3.62
CA ASN A 227 -13.55 11.09 2.51
C ASN A 227 -14.01 12.54 2.81
N ASP A 228 -15.16 12.73 3.41
CA ASP A 228 -15.65 14.06 3.84
C ASP A 228 -14.69 14.69 4.87
N SER A 229 -14.18 13.90 5.83
CA SER A 229 -13.22 14.40 6.81
C SER A 229 -11.89 14.84 6.17
N LEU A 230 -11.46 14.15 5.10
CA LEU A 230 -10.24 14.49 4.36
C LEU A 230 -10.45 15.67 3.41
N ALA A 231 -11.65 15.90 2.91
CA ALA A 231 -11.97 17.01 2.02
C ALA A 231 -12.10 18.36 2.78
N ASN A 232 -12.38 18.30 4.07
CA ASN A 232 -12.56 19.48 4.93
C ASN A 232 -11.26 19.94 5.65
N MET A 233 -10.09 19.48 5.21
CA MET A 233 -8.76 19.80 5.78
C MET A 233 -8.19 21.09 5.21
#